data_ba58022fe30d267d3a5cdab93d26e0ca
#
_entry.id   ba58022fe30d267d3a5cdab93d26e0ca
#
_cell.length_a   1.000
_cell.length_b   1.000
_cell.length_c   1.000
_cell.angle_alpha   90.00
_cell.angle_beta   90.00
_cell.angle_gamma   90.00
#
_symmetry.space_group_name_H-M   'P 1'
#
loop_
_entity.id
_entity.type
_entity.pdbx_description
1 polymer ?
#
loop_
_entity_poly.entity_id
_entity_poly.type
_entity_poly.pdbx_seq_one_letter_code
_entity_poly.pdbx_strand_id
1 'polypeptide(L)'
;MRESNAKKLVISVTAVMLSAALLFVFLYRYDNKYTHGTPQPICGIWDLRNESFTNTSLFFPIYDWEFYRDVLLSPQDFENGRPDINMEYITIGERTSMSDSSAFGKGTFRLNLLLPEREQSYTLYLPEIFNCYRLYVNDKIMLDVGNIESGETEIQKRAVTFNAGSEAQIILSVNSSSHFYSGMVYPPAFGIPFAVNTARGIHTMIDMTIT
;
A
#
# COMPACT_ATOMS: atom_id res chain seq x y z
N MET A 1 49.35 17.66 27.21
CA MET A 1 48.03 18.32 27.25
C MET A 1 47.31 18.33 25.90
N ARG A 2 48.01 18.63 24.79
CA ARG A 2 47.40 18.68 23.41
C ARG A 2 46.94 17.32 22.91
N GLU A 3 47.67 16.24 23.16
CA GLU A 3 47.31 14.85 22.74
C GLU A 3 46.06 14.30 23.45
N SER A 4 45.86 14.63 24.73
CA SER A 4 44.68 14.25 25.49
C SER A 4 43.40 14.90 24.97
N ASN A 5 43.48 16.14 24.52
CA ASN A 5 42.33 16.85 23.93
C ASN A 5 41.96 16.31 22.55
N ALA A 6 42.97 15.93 21.72
CA ALA A 6 42.74 15.31 20.43
C ALA A 6 42.03 13.93 20.58
N LYS A 7 42.45 13.10 21.54
CA LYS A 7 41.82 11.82 21.83
C LYS A 7 40.37 11.99 22.28
N LYS A 8 40.12 12.98 23.18
CA LYS A 8 38.76 13.29 23.64
C LYS A 8 37.87 13.76 22.48
N LEU A 9 38.38 14.60 21.59
CA LEU A 9 37.67 15.08 20.41
C LEU A 9 37.32 13.91 19.49
N VAL A 10 38.25 13.02 19.17
CA VAL A 10 38.01 11.84 18.33
C VAL A 10 36.92 10.95 18.96
N ILE A 11 37.00 10.67 20.26
CA ILE A 11 35.98 9.85 20.96
C ILE A 11 34.60 10.51 20.87
N SER A 12 34.52 11.82 21.10
CA SER A 12 33.25 12.55 21.03
C SER A 12 32.63 12.52 19.63
N VAL A 13 33.45 12.75 18.59
CA VAL A 13 33.00 12.69 17.20
C VAL A 13 32.52 11.28 16.83
N THR A 14 33.29 10.27 17.21
CA THR A 14 32.90 8.86 16.97
C THR A 14 31.59 8.52 17.68
N ALA A 15 31.40 8.96 18.92
CA ALA A 15 30.17 8.71 19.66
C ALA A 15 28.96 9.38 19.00
N VAL A 16 29.11 10.63 18.52
CA VAL A 16 28.03 11.33 17.77
C VAL A 16 27.69 10.61 16.47
N MET A 17 28.71 10.19 15.72
CA MET A 17 28.49 9.44 14.47
C MET A 17 27.77 8.11 14.71
N LEU A 18 28.16 7.36 15.73
CA LEU A 18 27.50 6.11 16.12
C LEU A 18 26.05 6.35 16.56
N SER A 19 25.80 7.39 17.35
CA SER A 19 24.45 7.74 17.78
C SER A 19 23.56 8.11 16.58
N ALA A 20 24.08 8.89 15.64
CA ALA A 20 23.36 9.25 14.42
C ALA A 20 23.07 8.01 13.54
N ALA A 21 24.06 7.12 13.39
CA ALA A 21 23.87 5.87 12.64
C ALA A 21 22.83 4.95 13.29
N LEU A 22 22.84 4.81 14.61
CA LEU A 22 21.85 4.04 15.35
C LEU A 22 20.44 4.64 15.20
N LEU A 23 20.32 5.97 15.30
CA LEU A 23 19.05 6.67 15.09
C LEU A 23 18.54 6.45 13.66
N PHE A 24 19.44 6.56 12.67
CA PHE A 24 19.09 6.31 11.27
C PHE A 24 18.60 4.86 11.06
N VAL A 25 19.29 3.86 11.61
CA VAL A 25 18.86 2.45 11.52
C VAL A 25 17.52 2.24 12.22
N PHE A 26 17.30 2.90 13.35
CA PHE A 26 16.02 2.82 14.06
C PHE A 26 14.89 3.42 13.22
N LEU A 27 15.08 4.62 12.69
CA LEU A 27 14.09 5.29 11.82
C LEU A 27 13.84 4.49 10.55
N TYR A 28 14.90 3.98 9.89
CA TYR A 28 14.78 3.14 8.70
C TYR A 28 13.98 1.87 8.98
N ARG A 29 14.27 1.16 10.09
CA ARG A 29 13.51 -0.04 10.48
C ARG A 29 12.07 0.28 10.86
N TYR A 30 11.84 1.43 11.46
CA TYR A 30 10.50 1.89 11.80
C TYR A 30 9.68 2.22 10.56
N ASP A 31 10.29 2.86 9.56
CA ASP A 31 9.64 3.20 8.30
C ASP A 31 9.51 2.00 7.36
N ASN A 32 10.45 1.06 7.42
CA ASN A 32 10.50 -0.12 6.55
C ASN A 32 9.61 -1.29 7.07
N LYS A 33 8.38 -0.97 7.42
CA LYS A 33 7.34 -1.90 7.89
C LYS A 33 6.93 -2.96 6.86
N TYR A 34 7.27 -2.77 5.60
CA TYR A 34 6.96 -3.69 4.51
C TYR A 34 7.87 -4.92 4.41
N THR A 35 8.96 -4.96 5.17
CA THR A 35 9.90 -6.09 5.18
C THR A 35 9.59 -7.15 6.24
N HIS A 36 8.58 -6.97 7.07
CA HIS A 36 8.16 -7.99 8.02
C HIS A 36 7.49 -9.14 7.25
N GLY A 37 7.85 -10.37 7.61
CA GLY A 37 7.43 -11.62 6.95
C GLY A 37 5.93 -11.88 7.05
N THR A 38 5.14 -11.03 6.42
CA THR A 38 3.71 -11.25 6.19
C THR A 38 3.53 -12.08 4.93
N PRO A 39 2.52 -12.96 4.86
CA PRO A 39 2.22 -13.68 3.65
C PRO A 39 2.04 -12.69 2.50
N GLN A 40 2.62 -13.02 1.35
CA GLN A 40 2.54 -12.19 0.16
C GLN A 40 1.59 -12.81 -0.86
N PRO A 41 0.93 -12.00 -1.69
CA PRO A 41 0.15 -12.49 -2.80
C PRO A 41 1.02 -13.31 -3.77
N ILE A 42 0.41 -14.30 -4.40
CA ILE A 42 0.98 -15.10 -5.48
C ILE A 42 -0.03 -15.14 -6.62
N CYS A 43 0.37 -14.70 -7.80
CA CYS A 43 -0.47 -14.70 -9.00
C CYS A 43 -1.86 -14.06 -8.80
N GLY A 44 -1.92 -12.91 -8.12
CA GLY A 44 -3.16 -12.18 -7.86
C GLY A 44 -4.04 -12.75 -6.75
N ILE A 45 -3.55 -13.75 -5.99
CA ILE A 45 -4.25 -14.37 -4.86
C ILE A 45 -3.47 -14.14 -3.58
N TRP A 46 -4.11 -13.59 -2.58
CA TRP A 46 -3.55 -13.37 -1.26
C TRP A 46 -4.17 -14.32 -0.23
N ASP A 47 -3.44 -15.35 0.13
CA ASP A 47 -3.92 -16.38 1.07
C ASP A 47 -3.61 -15.98 2.51
N LEU A 48 -4.64 -15.56 3.24
CA LEU A 48 -4.60 -15.19 4.65
C LEU A 48 -5.43 -16.14 5.53
N ARG A 49 -5.86 -17.30 5.01
CA ARG A 49 -6.76 -18.22 5.73
C ARG A 49 -6.20 -18.71 7.06
N ASN A 50 -4.87 -18.86 7.13
CA ASN A 50 -4.19 -19.34 8.32
C ASN A 50 -3.65 -18.21 9.22
N GLU A 51 -3.93 -16.95 8.87
CA GLU A 51 -3.41 -15.81 9.60
C GLU A 51 -4.28 -15.41 10.78
N SER A 52 -3.61 -14.95 11.83
CA SER A 52 -4.28 -14.45 13.04
C SER A 52 -4.46 -12.94 12.96
N PHE A 53 -5.69 -12.48 12.82
CA PHE A 53 -6.05 -11.07 12.84
C PHE A 53 -6.21 -10.57 14.27
N THR A 54 -5.14 -10.04 14.84
CA THR A 54 -5.09 -9.46 16.18
C THR A 54 -5.09 -7.93 16.14
N ASN A 55 -5.17 -7.30 17.30
CA ASN A 55 -5.12 -5.83 17.42
C ASN A 55 -3.80 -5.19 16.95
N THR A 56 -2.79 -5.99 16.68
CA THR A 56 -1.47 -5.55 16.22
C THR A 56 -1.10 -6.12 14.85
N SER A 57 -1.92 -7.02 14.30
CA SER A 57 -1.63 -7.65 13.02
C SER A 57 -1.93 -6.71 11.86
N LEU A 58 -0.90 -6.37 11.11
CA LEU A 58 -0.98 -5.62 9.86
C LEU A 58 -0.33 -6.42 8.74
N PHE A 59 -0.99 -6.47 7.61
CA PHE A 59 -0.55 -7.17 6.43
C PHE A 59 -0.40 -6.19 5.27
N PHE A 60 0.65 -6.37 4.46
CA PHE A 60 0.97 -5.48 3.35
C PHE A 60 1.17 -6.31 2.08
N PRO A 61 0.22 -6.33 1.15
CA PRO A 61 0.37 -7.03 -0.12
C PRO A 61 1.26 -6.21 -1.06
N ILE A 62 2.49 -6.68 -1.24
CA ILE A 62 3.50 -5.99 -2.04
C ILE A 62 3.58 -6.58 -3.43
N TYR A 63 3.60 -7.92 -3.55
CA TYR A 63 3.93 -8.62 -4.77
C TYR A 63 2.69 -9.12 -5.52
N ASP A 64 2.87 -9.42 -6.78
CA ASP A 64 1.96 -10.20 -7.63
C ASP A 64 0.51 -9.70 -7.68
N TRP A 65 0.30 -8.38 -7.66
CA TRP A 65 -0.99 -7.82 -8.03
C TRP A 65 -1.25 -8.03 -9.51
N GLU A 66 -2.46 -8.46 -9.89
CA GLU A 66 -2.89 -8.38 -11.28
C GLU A 66 -3.00 -6.92 -11.69
N PHE A 67 -2.38 -6.58 -12.80
CA PHE A 67 -2.43 -5.24 -13.39
C PHE A 67 -2.88 -5.31 -14.84
N TYR A 68 -3.91 -4.55 -15.15
CA TYR A 68 -4.51 -4.41 -16.46
C TYR A 68 -4.22 -3.02 -16.99
N ARG A 69 -3.38 -2.96 -18.00
CA ARG A 69 -2.87 -1.71 -18.58
C ARG A 69 -3.88 -1.08 -19.53
N ASP A 70 -3.91 0.24 -19.61
CA ASP A 70 -4.74 1.06 -20.50
C ASP A 70 -6.26 0.87 -20.36
N VAL A 71 -6.74 0.24 -19.28
CA VAL A 71 -8.16 -0.04 -19.08
C VAL A 71 -8.62 0.23 -17.66
N LEU A 72 -9.84 0.74 -17.52
CA LEU A 72 -10.57 0.83 -16.25
C LEU A 72 -11.57 -0.32 -16.19
N LEU A 73 -11.32 -1.27 -15.30
CA LEU A 73 -12.19 -2.41 -15.07
C LEU A 73 -12.97 -2.24 -13.77
N SER A 74 -14.15 -2.81 -13.77
CA SER A 74 -15.09 -2.87 -12.66
C SER A 74 -15.36 -4.33 -12.27
N PRO A 75 -16.04 -4.63 -11.17
CA PRO A 75 -16.38 -6.01 -10.81
C PRO A 75 -17.13 -6.77 -11.91
N GLN A 76 -18.00 -6.09 -12.67
CA GLN A 76 -18.79 -6.68 -13.75
C GLN A 76 -17.92 -7.29 -14.86
N ASP A 77 -16.75 -6.72 -15.09
CA ASP A 77 -15.81 -7.23 -16.11
C ASP A 77 -15.20 -8.58 -15.71
N PHE A 78 -15.33 -8.97 -14.44
CA PHE A 78 -14.82 -10.23 -13.90
C PHE A 78 -15.90 -11.28 -13.59
N GLU A 79 -17.18 -11.00 -13.82
CA GLU A 79 -18.30 -11.93 -13.53
C GLU A 79 -18.17 -13.26 -14.30
N ASN A 80 -17.64 -13.24 -15.50
CA ASN A 80 -17.42 -14.43 -16.34
C ASN A 80 -15.98 -14.97 -16.25
N GLY A 81 -15.26 -14.59 -15.21
CA GLY A 81 -13.85 -14.91 -15.04
C GLY A 81 -12.94 -13.76 -15.43
N ARG A 82 -11.65 -14.06 -15.61
CA ARG A 82 -10.67 -13.05 -16.02
C ARG A 82 -10.95 -12.57 -17.46
N PRO A 83 -11.04 -11.25 -17.71
CA PRO A 83 -11.23 -10.74 -19.06
C PRO A 83 -10.05 -11.09 -19.97
N ASP A 84 -10.32 -11.29 -21.27
CA ASP A 84 -9.31 -11.57 -22.29
C ASP A 84 -8.58 -10.26 -22.71
N ILE A 85 -7.86 -9.70 -21.73
CA ILE A 85 -7.10 -8.47 -21.88
C ILE A 85 -5.69 -8.75 -21.35
N ASN A 86 -4.68 -8.09 -21.90
CA ASN A 86 -3.30 -8.25 -21.47
C ASN A 86 -3.17 -7.88 -19.99
N MET A 87 -2.69 -8.84 -19.20
CA MET A 87 -2.51 -8.72 -17.76
C MET A 87 -1.09 -9.10 -17.39
N GLU A 88 -0.53 -8.37 -16.46
CA GLU A 88 0.79 -8.65 -15.86
C GLU A 88 0.69 -8.71 -14.33
N TYR A 89 1.61 -9.44 -13.72
CA TYR A 89 1.78 -9.40 -12.26
C TYR A 89 2.83 -8.36 -11.92
N ILE A 90 2.49 -7.45 -11.02
CA ILE A 90 3.37 -6.35 -10.65
C ILE A 90 3.66 -6.29 -9.16
N THR A 91 4.76 -5.66 -8.82
CA THR A 91 5.16 -5.32 -7.46
C THR A 91 4.77 -3.88 -7.14
N ILE A 92 4.07 -3.65 -6.04
CA ILE A 92 3.73 -2.31 -5.59
C ILE A 92 5.02 -1.58 -5.16
N GLY A 93 5.15 -0.33 -5.59
CA GLY A 93 6.35 0.49 -5.34
C GLY A 93 7.40 0.41 -6.44
N GLU A 94 7.33 -0.55 -7.33
CA GLU A 94 8.08 -0.53 -8.58
C GLU A 94 7.42 0.45 -9.57
N ARG A 95 8.25 1.00 -10.45
CA ARG A 95 7.76 1.95 -11.45
C ARG A 95 6.84 1.22 -12.43
N THR A 96 5.55 1.41 -12.29
CA THR A 96 4.54 0.87 -13.19
C THR A 96 4.14 1.92 -14.21
N SER A 97 4.28 1.61 -15.49
CA SER A 97 3.78 2.46 -16.58
C SER A 97 2.30 2.17 -16.78
N MET A 98 1.46 3.20 -16.76
CA MET A 98 0.01 3.03 -16.99
C MET A 98 -0.32 2.72 -18.45
N SER A 99 0.58 3.10 -19.36
CA SER A 99 0.46 2.85 -20.80
C SER A 99 1.82 2.39 -21.34
N ASP A 100 1.84 1.69 -22.44
CA ASP A 100 3.08 1.20 -23.10
C ASP A 100 4.02 2.34 -23.51
N SER A 101 3.49 3.53 -23.75
CA SER A 101 4.24 4.69 -24.23
C SER A 101 4.39 5.81 -23.21
N SER A 102 3.71 5.74 -22.07
CA SER A 102 3.62 6.86 -21.12
C SER A 102 3.46 6.39 -19.68
N ALA A 103 4.00 7.18 -18.73
CA ALA A 103 3.67 7.05 -17.31
C ALA A 103 2.21 7.46 -17.00
N PHE A 104 1.57 8.19 -17.93
CA PHE A 104 0.17 8.60 -17.84
C PHE A 104 -0.72 7.59 -18.55
N GLY A 105 -1.98 7.54 -18.14
CA GLY A 105 -2.97 6.64 -18.73
C GLY A 105 -3.87 6.02 -17.67
N LYS A 106 -4.51 4.93 -18.05
CA LYS A 106 -5.46 4.21 -17.21
C LYS A 106 -4.87 2.86 -16.82
N GLY A 107 -5.28 2.35 -15.69
CA GLY A 107 -4.88 1.00 -15.28
C GLY A 107 -5.76 0.47 -14.16
N THR A 108 -5.85 -0.83 -14.06
CA THR A 108 -6.62 -1.49 -13.00
C THR A 108 -5.76 -2.50 -12.29
N PHE A 109 -5.71 -2.37 -10.98
CA PHE A 109 -5.07 -3.32 -10.06
C PHE A 109 -6.15 -4.23 -9.47
N ARG A 110 -5.87 -5.52 -9.40
CA ARG A 110 -6.79 -6.48 -8.80
C ARG A 110 -6.06 -7.44 -7.87
N LEU A 111 -6.72 -7.78 -6.76
CA LEU A 111 -6.24 -8.76 -5.80
C LEU A 111 -7.42 -9.54 -5.23
N ASN A 112 -7.32 -10.87 -5.22
CA ASN A 112 -8.29 -11.75 -4.58
C ASN A 112 -7.74 -12.19 -3.23
N LEU A 113 -8.53 -12.03 -2.17
CA LEU A 113 -8.19 -12.39 -0.80
C LEU A 113 -8.88 -13.69 -0.43
N LEU A 114 -8.12 -14.65 0.09
CA LEU A 114 -8.65 -15.81 0.80
C LEU A 114 -8.49 -15.55 2.29
N LEU A 115 -9.60 -15.50 3.02
CA LEU A 115 -9.67 -15.07 4.40
C LEU A 115 -10.08 -16.25 5.31
N PRO A 116 -9.86 -16.16 6.65
CA PRO A 116 -10.38 -17.16 7.57
C PRO A 116 -11.89 -17.34 7.43
N GLU A 117 -12.37 -18.58 7.59
CA GLU A 117 -13.80 -18.95 7.47
C GLU A 117 -14.65 -18.38 8.63
N ARG A 118 -14.70 -17.07 8.73
CA ARG A 118 -15.55 -16.35 9.68
C ARG A 118 -15.92 -14.99 9.11
N GLU A 119 -17.14 -14.58 9.31
CA GLU A 119 -17.53 -13.22 8.99
C GLU A 119 -16.90 -12.25 9.99
N GLN A 120 -16.15 -11.30 9.45
CA GLN A 120 -15.41 -10.33 10.24
C GLN A 120 -15.26 -9.02 9.48
N SER A 121 -15.12 -7.92 10.24
CA SER A 121 -14.79 -6.62 9.67
C SER A 121 -13.28 -6.50 9.42
N TYR A 122 -12.95 -6.06 8.23
CA TYR A 122 -11.58 -5.74 7.81
C TYR A 122 -11.48 -4.29 7.38
N THR A 123 -10.31 -3.72 7.50
CA THR A 123 -9.99 -2.38 7.02
C THR A 123 -8.83 -2.45 6.06
N LEU A 124 -9.03 -1.85 4.89
CA LEU A 124 -7.97 -1.56 3.92
C LEU A 124 -7.64 -0.08 4.02
N TYR A 125 -6.39 0.25 4.29
CA TYR A 125 -5.87 1.60 4.27
C TYR A 125 -5.01 1.81 3.05
N LEU A 126 -5.44 2.72 2.18
CA LEU A 126 -4.69 3.16 1.02
C LEU A 126 -3.85 4.37 1.44
N PRO A 127 -2.53 4.32 1.31
CA PRO A 127 -1.67 5.49 1.44
C PRO A 127 -1.97 6.51 0.33
N GLU A 128 -1.18 7.55 0.22
CA GLU A 128 -1.36 8.55 -0.84
C GLU A 128 -1.22 7.92 -2.23
N ILE A 129 -2.28 8.04 -3.02
CA ILE A 129 -2.30 7.73 -4.44
C ILE A 129 -2.39 9.07 -5.16
N PHE A 130 -1.40 9.39 -6.01
CA PHE A 130 -1.26 10.68 -6.68
C PHE A 130 -2.12 10.80 -7.94
N ASN A 131 -3.22 10.06 -8.02
CA ASN A 131 -4.10 9.95 -9.17
C ASN A 131 -5.55 9.95 -8.70
N CYS A 132 -6.48 10.19 -9.62
CA CYS A 132 -7.87 9.84 -9.36
C CYS A 132 -8.04 8.32 -9.45
N TYR A 133 -8.90 7.79 -8.61
CA TYR A 133 -9.11 6.34 -8.55
C TYR A 133 -10.49 5.96 -8.01
N ARG A 134 -10.94 4.78 -8.40
CA ARG A 134 -12.12 4.13 -7.86
C ARG A 134 -11.74 2.77 -7.27
N LEU A 135 -12.07 2.59 -5.99
CA LEU A 135 -11.86 1.34 -5.27
C LEU A 135 -13.17 0.58 -5.15
N TYR A 136 -13.13 -0.65 -5.59
CA TYR A 136 -14.20 -1.61 -5.34
C TYR A 136 -13.71 -2.65 -4.33
N VAL A 137 -14.63 -3.08 -3.46
CA VAL A 137 -14.48 -4.30 -2.65
C VAL A 137 -15.68 -5.17 -2.96
N ASN A 138 -15.43 -6.35 -3.50
CA ASN A 138 -16.44 -7.17 -4.15
C ASN A 138 -17.19 -6.32 -5.21
N ASP A 139 -18.51 -6.29 -5.17
CA ASP A 139 -19.33 -5.57 -6.16
C ASP A 139 -19.64 -4.11 -5.77
N LYS A 140 -19.05 -3.61 -4.66
CA LYS A 140 -19.38 -2.30 -4.11
C LYS A 140 -18.28 -1.28 -4.35
N ILE A 141 -18.65 -0.10 -4.82
CA ILE A 141 -17.77 1.06 -4.79
C ILE A 141 -17.59 1.49 -3.33
N MET A 142 -16.37 1.43 -2.84
CA MET A 142 -15.99 1.84 -1.48
C MET A 142 -15.38 3.24 -1.46
N LEU A 143 -14.66 3.62 -2.51
CA LEU A 143 -14.10 4.96 -2.70
C LEU A 143 -14.22 5.37 -4.17
N ASP A 144 -14.48 6.66 -4.36
CA ASP A 144 -14.38 7.34 -5.65
C ASP A 144 -13.69 8.68 -5.38
N VAL A 145 -12.42 8.80 -5.79
CA VAL A 145 -11.53 9.89 -5.41
C VAL A 145 -11.06 10.63 -6.64
N GLY A 146 -11.31 11.93 -6.68
CA GLY A 146 -11.18 12.74 -7.88
C GLY A 146 -12.25 12.39 -8.91
N ASN A 147 -11.96 12.64 -10.17
CA ASN A 147 -12.85 12.27 -11.28
C ASN A 147 -12.13 11.32 -12.22
N ILE A 148 -12.52 10.03 -12.17
CA ILE A 148 -11.84 8.98 -12.94
C ILE A 148 -12.07 9.12 -14.45
N GLU A 149 -13.15 9.76 -14.87
CA GLU A 149 -13.46 9.97 -16.29
C GLU A 149 -12.60 11.09 -16.90
N SER A 150 -12.48 12.23 -16.19
CA SER A 150 -11.69 13.38 -16.63
C SER A 150 -10.21 13.27 -16.28
N GLY A 151 -9.84 12.42 -15.32
CA GLY A 151 -8.49 12.33 -14.78
C GLY A 151 -8.16 13.41 -13.76
N GLU A 152 -9.15 14.14 -13.25
CA GLU A 152 -8.96 15.16 -12.22
C GLU A 152 -8.57 14.51 -10.90
N THR A 153 -7.36 14.84 -10.42
CA THR A 153 -6.72 14.19 -9.30
C THR A 153 -7.08 14.84 -7.97
N GLU A 154 -7.36 14.01 -6.97
CA GLU A 154 -7.46 14.40 -5.56
C GLU A 154 -6.52 13.51 -4.75
N ILE A 155 -5.57 14.11 -4.02
CA ILE A 155 -4.57 13.35 -3.25
C ILE A 155 -5.03 13.24 -1.81
N GLN A 156 -5.37 12.03 -1.38
CA GLN A 156 -5.82 11.79 -0.01
C GLN A 156 -5.46 10.37 0.46
N LYS A 157 -5.05 10.26 1.73
CA LYS A 157 -4.97 8.97 2.44
C LYS A 157 -6.39 8.51 2.79
N ARG A 158 -6.76 7.31 2.44
CA ARG A 158 -8.13 6.79 2.66
C ARG A 158 -8.09 5.44 3.34
N ALA A 159 -9.08 5.18 4.17
CA ALA A 159 -9.33 3.87 4.74
C ALA A 159 -10.79 3.48 4.52
N VAL A 160 -10.99 2.23 4.17
CA VAL A 160 -12.32 1.64 4.02
C VAL A 160 -12.45 0.43 4.92
N THR A 161 -13.60 0.31 5.57
CA THR A 161 -13.93 -0.86 6.38
C THR A 161 -15.08 -1.60 5.71
N PHE A 162 -14.95 -2.90 5.62
CA PHE A 162 -15.95 -3.79 5.01
C PHE A 162 -16.03 -5.11 5.77
N ASN A 163 -17.14 -5.80 5.64
CA ASN A 163 -17.31 -7.15 6.16
C ASN A 163 -17.04 -8.15 5.04
N ALA A 164 -16.33 -9.20 5.36
CA ALA A 164 -16.11 -10.32 4.47
C ALA A 164 -16.13 -11.64 5.24
N GLY A 165 -16.55 -12.70 4.55
CA GLY A 165 -16.42 -14.08 5.00
C GLY A 165 -15.06 -14.66 4.56
N SER A 166 -15.12 -15.81 3.91
CA SER A 166 -13.90 -16.54 3.46
C SER A 166 -13.16 -15.91 2.29
N GLU A 167 -13.78 -14.98 1.56
CA GLU A 167 -13.21 -14.39 0.36
C GLU A 167 -13.55 -12.91 0.24
N ALA A 168 -12.68 -12.15 -0.41
CA ALA A 168 -12.96 -10.79 -0.86
C ALA A 168 -12.14 -10.49 -2.11
N GLN A 169 -12.66 -9.60 -2.97
CA GLN A 169 -11.97 -9.10 -4.14
C GLN A 169 -11.74 -7.59 -3.99
N ILE A 170 -10.53 -7.15 -4.26
CA ILE A 170 -10.15 -5.74 -4.31
C ILE A 170 -9.85 -5.39 -5.76
N ILE A 171 -10.53 -4.35 -6.28
CA ILE A 171 -10.25 -3.77 -7.59
C ILE A 171 -10.01 -2.28 -7.40
N LEU A 172 -8.87 -1.80 -7.87
CA LEU A 172 -8.50 -0.40 -7.85
C LEU A 172 -8.26 0.08 -9.28
N SER A 173 -9.23 0.80 -9.83
CA SER A 173 -9.10 1.44 -11.15
C SER A 173 -8.55 2.84 -10.98
N VAL A 174 -7.50 3.18 -11.73
CA VAL A 174 -6.73 4.41 -11.62
C VAL A 174 -6.65 5.12 -12.97
N ASN A 175 -6.82 6.45 -12.97
CA ASN A 175 -6.53 7.28 -14.12
C ASN A 175 -5.45 8.32 -13.76
N SER A 176 -4.31 8.24 -14.45
CA SER A 176 -3.16 9.11 -14.24
C SER A 176 -3.05 10.13 -15.36
N SER A 177 -3.37 11.38 -15.07
CA SER A 177 -3.33 12.47 -16.07
C SER A 177 -2.24 13.52 -15.82
N SER A 178 -1.75 13.63 -14.58
CA SER A 178 -0.92 14.77 -14.20
C SER A 178 0.33 14.43 -13.40
N HIS A 179 0.44 13.25 -12.82
CA HIS A 179 1.57 12.88 -11.98
C HIS A 179 2.40 11.77 -12.60
N PHE A 180 3.73 11.91 -12.53
CA PHE A 180 4.68 10.94 -13.05
C PHE A 180 4.65 9.60 -12.28
N TYR A 181 4.29 9.64 -10.98
CA TYR A 181 4.07 8.45 -10.18
C TYR A 181 2.63 7.98 -10.35
N SER A 182 2.46 6.85 -10.99
CA SER A 182 1.15 6.31 -11.36
C SER A 182 0.77 5.12 -10.48
N GLY A 183 -0.49 5.11 -10.02
CA GLY A 183 -1.03 4.02 -9.23
C GLY A 183 -0.53 3.98 -7.78
N MET A 184 -0.42 2.79 -7.25
CA MET A 184 0.03 2.56 -5.88
C MET A 184 1.55 2.60 -5.78
N VAL A 185 2.10 3.67 -5.18
CA VAL A 185 3.54 3.81 -4.88
C VAL A 185 3.90 3.06 -3.60
N TYR A 186 2.97 2.97 -2.66
CA TYR A 186 3.13 2.25 -1.40
C TYR A 186 2.06 1.17 -1.27
N PRO A 187 2.40 -0.01 -0.72
CA PRO A 187 1.42 -1.06 -0.52
C PRO A 187 0.36 -0.62 0.49
N PRO A 188 -0.90 -1.01 0.26
CA PRO A 188 -1.95 -0.76 1.23
C PRO A 188 -1.71 -1.57 2.50
N ALA A 189 -2.19 -1.05 3.64
CA ALA A 189 -2.21 -1.81 4.89
C ALA A 189 -3.58 -2.47 5.07
N PHE A 190 -3.58 -3.74 5.45
CA PHE A 190 -4.76 -4.55 5.67
C PHE A 190 -4.76 -5.18 7.06
N GLY A 191 -5.91 -5.21 7.71
CA GLY A 191 -6.08 -5.81 9.03
C GLY A 191 -7.47 -5.57 9.60
N ILE A 192 -7.66 -5.89 10.87
CA ILE A 192 -8.90 -5.50 11.56
C ILE A 192 -8.94 -3.98 11.81
N PRO A 193 -10.13 -3.37 11.96
CA PRO A 193 -10.26 -1.92 12.11
C PRO A 193 -9.41 -1.33 13.22
N PHE A 194 -9.30 -2.01 14.36
CA PHE A 194 -8.52 -1.53 15.49
C PHE A 194 -7.02 -1.45 15.15
N ALA A 195 -6.45 -2.50 14.54
CA ALA A 195 -5.03 -2.54 14.19
C ALA A 195 -4.66 -1.42 13.19
N VAL A 196 -5.44 -1.30 12.12
CA VAL A 196 -5.21 -0.30 11.08
C VAL A 196 -5.38 1.12 11.61
N ASN A 197 -6.42 1.41 12.38
CA ASN A 197 -6.66 2.75 12.93
C ASN A 197 -5.61 3.15 13.97
N THR A 198 -5.13 2.21 14.78
CA THR A 198 -4.03 2.45 15.73
C THR A 198 -2.74 2.82 14.98
N ALA A 199 -2.38 2.07 13.95
CA ALA A 199 -1.20 2.38 13.14
C ALA A 199 -1.32 3.75 12.45
N ARG A 200 -2.48 4.09 11.91
CA ARG A 200 -2.75 5.42 11.33
C ARG A 200 -2.58 6.54 12.37
N GLY A 201 -3.13 6.36 13.57
CA GLY A 201 -3.01 7.33 14.65
C GLY A 201 -1.56 7.62 15.03
N ILE A 202 -0.75 6.59 15.15
CA ILE A 202 0.68 6.72 15.44
C ILE A 202 1.40 7.50 14.32
N HIS A 203 1.14 7.20 13.04
CA HIS A 203 1.71 7.93 11.92
C HIS A 203 1.33 9.40 11.92
N THR A 204 0.04 9.70 12.13
CA THR A 204 -0.42 11.09 12.19
C THR A 204 0.24 11.88 13.32
N MET A 205 0.43 11.27 14.49
CA MET A 205 1.13 11.91 15.61
C MET A 205 2.60 12.19 15.29
N ILE A 206 3.28 11.29 14.59
CA ILE A 206 4.68 11.47 14.20
C ILE A 206 4.80 12.57 13.15
N ASP A 207 3.95 12.56 12.14
CA ASP A 207 3.92 13.60 11.09
C ASP A 207 3.72 15.00 11.70
N MET A 208 2.86 15.13 12.73
CA MET A 208 2.64 16.39 13.45
C MET A 208 3.83 16.82 14.34
N THR A 209 4.71 15.88 14.73
CA THR A 209 5.83 16.19 15.63
C THR A 209 7.08 16.62 14.86
N ILE A 210 7.14 16.28 13.59
CA ILE A 210 8.30 16.56 12.69
C ILE A 210 8.09 17.84 11.86
N THR A 211 6.86 18.37 11.82
CA THR A 211 6.52 19.63 11.13
C THR A 211 6.59 20.81 12.07
#